data_c2e694c098f7b02b2f23450b8a68b947
#
_entry.id   c2e694c098f7b02b2f23450b8a68b947
#
_cell.length_a   1.000
_cell.length_b   1.000
_cell.length_c   1.000
_cell.angle_alpha   90.00
_cell.angle_beta   90.00
_cell.angle_gamma   90.00
#
_symmetry.space_group_name_H-M   'P 1'
#
loop_
_entity.id
_entity.type
_entity.pdbx_description
1 polymer ?
#
loop_
_entity_poly.entity_id
_entity_poly.type
_entity_poly.pdbx_seq_one_letter_code
_entity_poly.pdbx_strand_id
1 'polypeptide(L)'
;ADRPQWPMEEISVPGHDGKIRTLQVTPWAQVRWTKAPVLIHPLTGAEFDLAKHGGLSDTEIGDIKQRSFEHFSGLLKALGAHQGEGDLRQALLAFWRFGPELSEENDNGKLGALWKLLPADTRVPDHSIWDHLDLTSAFAGAFAADPDGEAALLALSIGPVQPFIAAARSTSDLWAGSHLLSRLAWEAMRPVCEQLGPDAILFPRLRGVPQVDLWLRDQMNLPDALFAQCDWQQGNTDSNPLFSAALPNRFVAVVPASQAREIAEKVETAVRTWLLDQGQEVVRRLLAEAGLDPESTEVPYAQMKAQLAGFPEVHWAAVPFSLIVPRNTDRQTDLDTLQLSTAMAPFFGVE
;
A
#
# COMPACT_ATOMS: atom_id res chain seq x y z
N ALA A 1 0.03 -7.64 -22.06
CA ALA A 1 0.90 -6.45 -22.09
C ALA A 1 1.85 -6.61 -23.27
N ASP A 2 1.72 -5.74 -24.26
CA ASP A 2 2.62 -5.72 -25.42
C ASP A 2 4.02 -5.36 -24.94
N ARG A 3 4.87 -6.35 -24.90
CA ARG A 3 6.28 -6.11 -24.62
C ARG A 3 6.84 -5.31 -25.76
N PRO A 4 7.52 -4.15 -25.53
CA PRO A 4 8.23 -3.47 -26.59
C PRO A 4 9.13 -4.48 -27.31
N GLN A 5 9.11 -4.49 -28.63
CA GLN A 5 10.02 -5.34 -29.41
C GLN A 5 11.42 -4.73 -29.34
N TRP A 6 12.16 -5.10 -28.31
CA TRP A 6 13.58 -4.75 -28.19
C TRP A 6 14.40 -5.65 -29.12
N PRO A 7 15.47 -5.16 -29.71
CA PRO A 7 16.37 -6.00 -30.46
C PRO A 7 16.86 -7.13 -29.57
N MET A 8 16.74 -8.36 -30.05
CA MET A 8 17.22 -9.55 -29.37
C MET A 8 18.68 -9.77 -29.73
N GLU A 9 19.46 -10.16 -28.72
CA GLU A 9 20.85 -10.56 -28.89
C GLU A 9 20.97 -12.06 -28.76
N GLU A 10 21.83 -12.67 -29.58
CA GLU A 10 22.15 -14.09 -29.45
C GLU A 10 23.27 -14.28 -28.45
N ILE A 11 23.02 -15.04 -27.40
CA ILE A 11 24.05 -15.45 -26.44
C ILE A 11 24.20 -16.97 -26.45
N SER A 12 25.43 -17.42 -26.31
CA SER A 12 25.75 -18.82 -26.16
C SER A 12 25.92 -19.18 -24.69
N VAL A 13 25.08 -20.07 -24.17
CA VAL A 13 25.12 -20.53 -22.78
C VAL A 13 25.35 -22.03 -22.70
N PRO A 14 26.22 -22.50 -21.80
CA PRO A 14 26.38 -23.94 -21.54
C PRO A 14 25.12 -24.48 -20.87
N GLY A 15 24.55 -25.54 -21.44
CA GLY A 15 23.47 -26.31 -20.82
C GLY A 15 24.00 -27.26 -19.75
N HIS A 16 23.12 -27.76 -18.87
CA HIS A 16 23.47 -28.75 -17.85
C HIS A 16 24.05 -30.04 -18.42
N ASP A 17 23.82 -30.31 -19.69
CA ASP A 17 24.35 -31.48 -20.45
C ASP A 17 25.70 -31.19 -21.12
N GLY A 18 26.32 -30.03 -20.80
CA GLY A 18 27.61 -29.61 -21.38
C GLY A 18 27.53 -29.12 -22.82
N LYS A 19 26.34 -29.11 -23.45
CA LYS A 19 26.18 -28.57 -24.81
C LYS A 19 25.94 -27.06 -24.77
N ILE A 20 26.57 -26.37 -25.71
CA ILE A 20 26.33 -24.95 -25.91
C ILE A 20 24.97 -24.78 -26.60
N ARG A 21 24.10 -24.00 -26.00
CA ARG A 21 22.81 -23.59 -26.57
C ARG A 21 22.82 -22.12 -26.88
N THR A 22 22.31 -21.75 -28.02
CA THR A 22 22.11 -20.34 -28.40
C THR A 22 20.73 -19.91 -27.93
N LEU A 23 20.69 -18.85 -27.15
CA LEU A 23 19.45 -18.23 -26.67
C LEU A 23 19.32 -16.82 -27.25
N GLN A 24 18.13 -16.50 -27.70
CA GLN A 24 17.76 -15.13 -28.04
C GLN A 24 17.35 -14.41 -26.75
N VAL A 25 18.10 -13.42 -26.33
CA VAL A 25 17.85 -12.65 -25.10
C VAL A 25 17.84 -11.17 -25.41
N THR A 26 17.07 -10.42 -24.63
CA THR A 26 17.19 -8.98 -24.64
C THR A 26 18.47 -8.56 -23.92
N PRO A 27 19.12 -7.43 -24.30
CA PRO A 27 20.35 -6.96 -23.64
C PRO A 27 20.22 -6.90 -22.12
N TRP A 28 19.05 -6.55 -21.62
CA TRP A 28 18.71 -6.43 -20.19
C TRP A 28 18.62 -7.76 -19.44
N ALA A 29 18.29 -8.85 -20.14
CA ALA A 29 18.23 -10.19 -19.53
C ALA A 29 19.63 -10.74 -19.19
N GLN A 30 20.67 -10.05 -19.59
CA GLN A 30 22.06 -10.39 -19.25
C GLN A 30 22.50 -9.78 -17.91
N VAL A 31 21.78 -8.83 -17.35
CA VAL A 31 22.08 -8.27 -16.05
C VAL A 31 21.85 -9.34 -15.00
N ARG A 32 22.93 -9.93 -14.54
CA ARG A 32 22.90 -10.87 -13.40
C ARG A 32 23.02 -10.05 -12.13
N TRP A 33 21.94 -10.00 -11.39
CA TRP A 33 21.81 -9.30 -10.12
C TRP A 33 22.98 -9.49 -9.17
N THR A 34 23.44 -10.75 -9.03
CA THR A 34 24.57 -11.11 -8.19
C THR A 34 25.94 -10.64 -8.70
N LYS A 35 26.02 -10.23 -9.98
CA LYS A 35 27.27 -9.75 -10.58
C LYS A 35 27.29 -8.24 -10.81
N ALA A 36 26.12 -7.63 -11.00
CA ALA A 36 25.99 -6.19 -11.18
C ALA A 36 24.65 -5.72 -10.56
N PRO A 37 24.59 -5.70 -9.21
CA PRO A 37 23.36 -5.34 -8.49
C PRO A 37 23.19 -3.82 -8.47
N VAL A 38 22.74 -3.26 -9.58
CA VAL A 38 22.58 -1.82 -9.78
C VAL A 38 21.09 -1.49 -9.88
N LEU A 39 20.65 -0.47 -9.14
CA LEU A 39 19.34 0.19 -9.31
C LEU A 39 19.53 1.47 -10.10
N ILE A 40 18.60 1.76 -10.99
CA ILE A 40 18.63 2.97 -11.81
C ILE A 40 17.49 3.88 -11.37
N HIS A 41 17.83 5.12 -11.04
CA HIS A 41 16.83 6.12 -10.68
C HIS A 41 15.99 6.50 -11.93
N PRO A 42 14.64 6.34 -11.89
CA PRO A 42 13.79 6.42 -13.09
C PRO A 42 13.80 7.79 -13.78
N LEU A 43 14.02 8.88 -13.02
CA LEU A 43 14.00 10.24 -13.57
C LEU A 43 15.38 10.76 -13.95
N THR A 44 16.43 10.36 -13.27
CA THR A 44 17.77 10.91 -13.47
C THR A 44 18.72 9.98 -14.19
N GLY A 45 18.41 8.68 -14.26
CA GLY A 45 19.30 7.66 -14.77
C GLY A 45 20.52 7.39 -13.85
N ALA A 46 20.55 7.97 -12.65
CA ALA A 46 21.64 7.75 -11.71
C ALA A 46 21.67 6.29 -11.23
N GLU A 47 22.84 5.69 -11.24
CA GLU A 47 23.05 4.32 -10.79
C GLU A 47 23.30 4.25 -9.28
N PHE A 48 22.65 3.30 -8.61
CA PHE A 48 22.90 2.95 -7.22
C PHE A 48 23.40 1.51 -7.13
N ASP A 49 24.67 1.34 -6.83
CA ASP A 49 25.35 0.05 -6.76
C ASP A 49 25.13 -0.60 -5.38
N LEU A 50 24.26 -1.62 -5.33
CA LEU A 50 23.94 -2.36 -4.11
C LEU A 50 25.13 -3.19 -3.58
N ALA A 51 26.08 -3.58 -4.43
CA ALA A 51 27.26 -4.32 -4.00
C ALA A 51 28.15 -3.46 -3.09
N LYS A 52 28.28 -2.17 -3.40
CA LYS A 52 29.06 -1.22 -2.58
C LYS A 52 28.44 -0.97 -1.21
N HIS A 53 27.11 -1.11 -1.12
CA HIS A 53 26.36 -0.78 0.08
C HIS A 53 25.98 -2.00 0.93
N GLY A 54 26.13 -3.24 0.45
CA GLY A 54 25.64 -4.40 1.17
C GLY A 54 26.31 -5.74 0.91
N GLY A 55 27.37 -5.82 0.11
CA GLY A 55 28.11 -7.07 -0.11
C GLY A 55 27.34 -8.16 -0.87
N LEU A 56 26.33 -7.78 -1.67
CA LEU A 56 25.49 -8.72 -2.43
C LEU A 56 26.29 -9.50 -3.51
N SER A 57 27.42 -8.93 -3.94
CA SER A 57 28.33 -9.57 -4.91
C SER A 57 28.87 -10.92 -4.44
N ASP A 58 28.91 -11.15 -3.12
CA ASP A 58 29.39 -12.40 -2.52
C ASP A 58 28.27 -13.42 -2.27
N THR A 59 27.03 -13.07 -2.59
CA THR A 59 25.84 -13.91 -2.34
C THR A 59 25.49 -14.70 -3.59
N GLU A 60 25.38 -16.01 -3.46
CA GLU A 60 24.96 -16.87 -4.57
C GLU A 60 23.44 -16.81 -4.79
N ILE A 61 23.00 -16.96 -6.04
CA ILE A 61 21.56 -17.03 -6.39
C ILE A 61 20.85 -18.16 -5.64
N GLY A 62 21.58 -19.28 -5.38
CA GLY A 62 21.07 -20.40 -4.61
C GLY A 62 20.67 -19.99 -3.19
N ASP A 63 21.49 -19.19 -2.54
CA ASP A 63 21.25 -18.71 -1.17
C ASP A 63 20.01 -17.83 -1.11
N ILE A 64 19.85 -16.92 -2.09
CA ILE A 64 18.66 -16.05 -2.18
C ILE A 64 17.38 -16.90 -2.32
N LYS A 65 17.39 -17.92 -3.18
CA LYS A 65 16.25 -18.80 -3.37
C LYS A 65 15.91 -19.59 -2.11
N GLN A 66 16.92 -20.14 -1.46
CA GLN A 66 16.76 -20.90 -0.23
C GLN A 66 16.20 -20.01 0.90
N ARG A 67 16.75 -18.82 1.09
CA ARG A 67 16.28 -17.85 2.08
C ARG A 67 14.86 -17.41 1.81
N SER A 68 14.51 -17.15 0.55
CA SER A 68 13.14 -16.83 0.16
C SER A 68 12.17 -17.96 0.54
N PHE A 69 12.51 -19.20 0.21
CA PHE A 69 11.69 -20.36 0.55
C PHE A 69 11.51 -20.53 2.07
N GLU A 70 12.57 -20.40 2.83
CA GLU A 70 12.54 -20.51 4.30
C GLU A 70 11.70 -19.40 4.92
N HIS A 71 11.86 -18.15 4.44
CA HIS A 71 11.11 -17.01 4.91
C HIS A 71 9.60 -17.19 4.71
N PHE A 72 9.16 -17.43 3.49
CA PHE A 72 7.74 -17.62 3.20
C PHE A 72 7.15 -18.88 3.84
N SER A 73 7.93 -19.96 3.92
CA SER A 73 7.52 -21.15 4.66
C SER A 73 7.38 -20.88 6.16
N GLY A 74 8.23 -20.02 6.72
CA GLY A 74 8.15 -19.55 8.11
C GLY A 74 6.86 -18.76 8.36
N LEU A 75 6.50 -17.85 7.47
CA LEU A 75 5.24 -17.09 7.55
C LEU A 75 4.01 -18.01 7.52
N LEU A 76 3.98 -18.99 6.61
CA LEU A 76 2.89 -19.96 6.55
C LEU A 76 2.79 -20.81 7.83
N LYS A 77 3.93 -21.24 8.41
CA LYS A 77 3.93 -21.96 9.69
C LYS A 77 3.39 -21.09 10.83
N ALA A 78 3.75 -19.80 10.87
CA ALA A 78 3.25 -18.87 11.87
C ALA A 78 1.73 -18.67 11.79
N LEU A 79 1.15 -18.78 10.60
CA LEU A 79 -0.30 -18.75 10.38
C LEU A 79 -1.00 -20.05 10.76
N GLY A 80 -0.27 -21.09 11.18
CA GLY A 80 -0.85 -22.41 11.46
C GLY A 80 -1.33 -23.16 10.21
N ALA A 81 -0.96 -22.70 9.01
CA ALA A 81 -1.33 -23.34 7.76
C ALA A 81 -0.56 -24.66 7.58
N HIS A 82 -1.22 -25.78 7.85
CA HIS A 82 -0.73 -27.10 7.55
C HIS A 82 -1.34 -27.57 6.22
N GLN A 83 -0.49 -27.77 5.20
CA GLN A 83 -0.77 -28.53 3.96
C GLN A 83 -2.21 -28.36 3.40
N GLY A 84 -2.57 -27.16 2.98
CA GLY A 84 -3.79 -26.92 2.21
C GLY A 84 -5.03 -26.44 3.00
N GLU A 85 -4.93 -26.28 4.32
CA GLU A 85 -6.03 -25.79 5.19
C GLU A 85 -5.80 -24.38 5.73
N GLY A 86 -5.18 -23.49 4.97
CA GLY A 86 -4.95 -22.11 5.40
C GLY A 86 -5.94 -21.14 4.79
N ASP A 87 -6.30 -20.08 5.51
CA ASP A 87 -7.01 -18.94 4.93
C ASP A 87 -6.08 -18.22 3.94
N LEU A 88 -6.40 -18.31 2.65
CA LEU A 88 -5.62 -17.70 1.58
C LEU A 88 -5.51 -16.18 1.77
N ARG A 89 -6.55 -15.53 2.29
CA ARG A 89 -6.54 -14.10 2.56
C ARG A 89 -5.51 -13.75 3.63
N GLN A 90 -5.46 -14.50 4.72
CA GLN A 90 -4.45 -14.29 5.77
C GLN A 90 -3.03 -14.54 5.23
N ALA A 91 -2.84 -15.56 4.40
CA ALA A 91 -1.55 -15.84 3.78
C ALA A 91 -1.09 -14.68 2.87
N LEU A 92 -1.99 -14.16 2.02
CA LEU A 92 -1.70 -13.00 1.16
C LEU A 92 -1.37 -11.74 1.96
N LEU A 93 -2.15 -11.45 3.01
CA LEU A 93 -1.90 -10.31 3.88
C LEU A 93 -0.58 -10.43 4.65
N ALA A 94 -0.25 -11.62 5.14
CA ALA A 94 1.03 -11.88 5.80
C ALA A 94 2.22 -11.73 4.83
N PHE A 95 2.09 -12.24 3.61
CA PHE A 95 3.12 -12.09 2.58
C PHE A 95 3.27 -10.63 2.14
N TRP A 96 2.16 -9.92 1.97
CA TRP A 96 2.20 -8.49 1.68
C TRP A 96 2.94 -7.73 2.78
N ARG A 97 2.58 -7.96 4.04
CA ARG A 97 3.14 -7.19 5.16
C ARG A 97 4.58 -7.57 5.48
N PHE A 98 4.86 -8.86 5.60
CA PHE A 98 6.13 -9.37 6.11
C PHE A 98 7.06 -9.96 5.04
N GLY A 99 6.59 -10.17 3.82
CA GLY A 99 7.41 -10.64 2.72
C GLY A 99 8.71 -9.84 2.51
N PRO A 100 8.66 -8.49 2.54
CA PRO A 100 9.85 -7.64 2.44
C PRO A 100 10.73 -7.60 3.70
N GLU A 101 10.32 -8.21 4.80
CA GLU A 101 11.01 -8.16 6.09
C GLU A 101 11.71 -9.48 6.41
N LEU A 102 12.92 -9.64 5.91
CA LEU A 102 13.75 -10.79 6.25
C LEU A 102 14.39 -10.57 7.63
N SER A 103 14.31 -11.57 8.52
CA SER A 103 14.97 -11.50 9.83
C SER A 103 16.49 -11.51 9.67
N GLU A 104 17.15 -10.57 10.35
CA GLU A 104 18.62 -10.45 10.32
C GLU A 104 19.34 -11.49 11.19
N GLU A 105 18.65 -12.16 12.11
CA GLU A 105 19.26 -13.03 13.12
C GLU A 105 20.10 -14.18 12.55
N ASN A 106 19.84 -14.59 11.31
CA ASN A 106 20.53 -15.70 10.66
C ASN A 106 21.39 -15.31 9.43
N ASP A 107 21.55 -14.03 9.14
CA ASP A 107 22.02 -13.61 7.82
C ASP A 107 23.43 -12.97 7.78
N ASN A 108 24.21 -13.03 8.83
CA ASN A 108 25.52 -12.36 8.87
C ASN A 108 25.53 -10.91 8.29
N GLY A 109 24.36 -10.25 8.22
CA GLY A 109 24.17 -8.89 7.75
C GLY A 109 24.24 -8.67 6.24
N LYS A 110 24.38 -9.72 5.42
CA LYS A 110 24.64 -9.54 3.97
C LYS A 110 23.39 -9.34 3.12
N LEU A 111 22.31 -10.05 3.38
CA LEU A 111 21.09 -10.00 2.56
C LEU A 111 19.92 -9.25 3.23
N GLY A 112 19.81 -9.29 4.56
CA GLY A 112 18.64 -8.76 5.28
C GLY A 112 18.31 -7.31 4.95
N ALA A 113 19.29 -6.40 5.04
CA ALA A 113 19.11 -4.99 4.73
C ALA A 113 18.79 -4.73 3.24
N LEU A 114 19.28 -5.60 2.34
CA LEU A 114 19.10 -5.49 0.90
C LEU A 114 17.81 -6.17 0.42
N TRP A 115 17.21 -7.06 1.23
CA TRP A 115 16.03 -7.81 0.86
C TRP A 115 14.87 -6.91 0.42
N LYS A 116 14.67 -5.79 1.10
CA LYS A 116 13.66 -4.77 0.76
C LYS A 116 13.94 -4.06 -0.56
N LEU A 117 15.20 -4.05 -0.99
CA LEU A 117 15.69 -3.33 -2.17
C LEU A 117 15.91 -4.25 -3.37
N LEU A 118 15.67 -5.56 -3.23
CA LEU A 118 15.81 -6.48 -4.35
C LEU A 118 14.94 -6.00 -5.52
N PRO A 119 15.53 -5.79 -6.71
CA PRO A 119 14.75 -5.21 -7.79
C PRO A 119 13.83 -6.20 -8.44
N ALA A 120 12.84 -5.66 -9.09
CA ALA A 120 12.04 -6.40 -10.00
C ALA A 120 12.91 -6.98 -11.13
N ASP A 121 12.61 -8.24 -11.52
CA ASP A 121 13.20 -8.84 -12.72
C ASP A 121 12.58 -8.18 -13.98
N THR A 122 12.91 -6.93 -14.18
CA THR A 122 12.48 -6.11 -15.29
C THR A 122 13.68 -5.66 -16.10
N ARG A 123 13.41 -5.08 -17.27
CA ARG A 123 14.46 -4.60 -18.15
C ARG A 123 15.17 -3.35 -17.62
N VAL A 124 14.46 -2.58 -16.80
CA VAL A 124 15.00 -1.40 -16.11
C VAL A 124 14.76 -1.60 -14.63
N PRO A 125 15.80 -1.84 -13.81
CA PRO A 125 15.66 -2.10 -12.39
C PRO A 125 15.46 -0.80 -11.61
N ASP A 126 14.35 -0.11 -11.85
CA ASP A 126 14.00 1.19 -11.28
C ASP A 126 13.06 1.08 -10.07
N HIS A 127 12.59 -0.12 -9.76
CA HIS A 127 11.73 -0.40 -8.62
C HIS A 127 12.02 -1.77 -7.99
N SER A 128 11.60 -1.97 -6.76
CA SER A 128 11.81 -3.24 -6.06
C SER A 128 10.84 -4.32 -6.55
N ILE A 129 11.21 -5.57 -6.34
CA ILE A 129 10.31 -6.71 -6.59
C ILE A 129 9.01 -6.59 -5.78
N TRP A 130 9.09 -5.98 -4.62
CA TRP A 130 7.93 -5.78 -3.74
C TRP A 130 6.94 -4.76 -4.32
N ASP A 131 7.44 -3.66 -4.87
CA ASP A 131 6.60 -2.67 -5.56
C ASP A 131 5.98 -3.28 -6.81
N HIS A 132 6.74 -4.11 -7.53
CA HIS A 132 6.24 -4.84 -8.70
C HIS A 132 5.12 -5.81 -8.34
N LEU A 133 5.28 -6.56 -7.25
CA LEU A 133 4.26 -7.49 -6.76
C LEU A 133 3.01 -6.76 -6.28
N ASP A 134 3.17 -5.67 -5.53
CA ASP A 134 2.06 -4.84 -5.04
C ASP A 134 1.23 -4.29 -6.23
N LEU A 135 1.88 -3.68 -7.22
CA LEU A 135 1.20 -3.18 -8.42
C LEU A 135 0.52 -4.29 -9.22
N THR A 136 1.21 -5.42 -9.40
CA THR A 136 0.65 -6.56 -10.13
C THR A 136 -0.59 -7.11 -9.43
N SER A 137 -0.56 -7.23 -8.11
CA SER A 137 -1.68 -7.69 -7.30
C SER A 137 -2.84 -6.71 -7.35
N ALA A 138 -2.58 -5.40 -7.15
CA ALA A 138 -3.58 -4.35 -7.21
C ALA A 138 -4.34 -4.33 -8.54
N PHE A 139 -3.61 -4.34 -9.66
CA PHE A 139 -4.23 -4.36 -10.99
C PHE A 139 -4.95 -5.67 -11.27
N ALA A 140 -4.38 -6.83 -10.88
CA ALA A 140 -5.03 -8.12 -11.05
C ALA A 140 -6.36 -8.17 -10.27
N GLY A 141 -6.38 -7.67 -9.03
CA GLY A 141 -7.58 -7.55 -8.21
C GLY A 141 -8.64 -6.64 -8.84
N ALA A 142 -8.22 -5.46 -9.31
CA ALA A 142 -9.14 -4.51 -9.95
C ALA A 142 -9.74 -5.08 -11.25
N PHE A 143 -8.92 -5.66 -12.12
CA PHE A 143 -9.39 -6.27 -13.36
C PHE A 143 -10.31 -7.47 -13.13
N ALA A 144 -10.00 -8.29 -12.11
CA ALA A 144 -10.83 -9.46 -11.80
C ALA A 144 -12.18 -9.09 -11.18
N ALA A 145 -12.26 -7.96 -10.48
CA ALA A 145 -13.47 -7.48 -9.83
C ALA A 145 -14.36 -6.59 -10.74
N ASP A 146 -13.84 -6.17 -11.89
CA ASP A 146 -14.56 -5.36 -12.87
C ASP A 146 -15.18 -6.23 -13.95
N PRO A 147 -16.50 -6.06 -14.29
CA PRO A 147 -17.17 -6.85 -15.31
C PRO A 147 -16.55 -6.75 -16.71
N ASP A 148 -15.99 -5.58 -17.04
CA ASP A 148 -15.35 -5.30 -18.33
C ASP A 148 -13.83 -5.46 -18.27
N GLY A 149 -13.29 -5.86 -17.11
CA GLY A 149 -11.85 -6.01 -16.89
C GLY A 149 -11.10 -4.68 -16.91
N GLU A 150 -11.73 -3.59 -16.44
CA GLU A 150 -11.13 -2.26 -16.41
C GLU A 150 -10.75 -1.82 -15.00
N ALA A 151 -9.67 -1.07 -14.87
CA ALA A 151 -9.23 -0.45 -13.63
C ALA A 151 -9.32 1.08 -13.72
N ALA A 152 -9.49 1.74 -12.59
CA ALA A 152 -9.42 3.18 -12.44
C ALA A 152 -8.44 3.57 -11.32
N LEU A 153 -7.85 4.75 -11.45
CA LEU A 153 -7.13 5.42 -10.36
C LEU A 153 -8.14 6.28 -9.60
N LEU A 154 -8.36 5.95 -8.34
CA LEU A 154 -9.19 6.72 -7.41
C LEU A 154 -8.27 7.57 -6.53
N ALA A 155 -8.38 8.88 -6.63
CA ALA A 155 -7.74 9.82 -5.72
C ALA A 155 -8.78 10.35 -4.74
N LEU A 156 -8.43 10.41 -3.45
CA LEU A 156 -9.30 10.90 -2.40
C LEU A 156 -8.52 11.79 -1.44
N SER A 157 -9.14 12.86 -0.96
CA SER A 157 -8.60 13.75 0.06
C SER A 157 -9.63 14.08 1.12
N ILE A 158 -9.16 14.28 2.36
CA ILE A 158 -9.96 14.68 3.51
C ILE A 158 -9.56 16.09 3.90
N GLY A 159 -10.54 16.96 4.12
CA GLY A 159 -10.34 18.34 4.50
C GLY A 159 -11.37 18.83 5.51
N PRO A 160 -11.29 20.14 5.86
CA PRO A 160 -10.15 21.04 5.68
C PRO A 160 -9.04 20.76 6.70
N VAL A 161 -7.78 20.62 6.27
CA VAL A 161 -6.65 20.32 7.18
C VAL A 161 -6.13 21.59 7.86
N GLN A 162 -5.80 22.61 7.07
CA GLN A 162 -5.16 23.82 7.59
C GLN A 162 -6.03 24.59 8.60
N PRO A 163 -7.31 24.88 8.32
CA PRO A 163 -8.18 25.52 9.31
C PRO A 163 -8.38 24.67 10.57
N PHE A 164 -8.43 23.34 10.44
CA PHE A 164 -8.57 22.45 11.57
C PHE A 164 -7.34 22.48 12.49
N ILE A 165 -6.14 22.40 11.92
CA ILE A 165 -4.89 22.48 12.68
C ILE A 165 -4.66 23.87 13.27
N ALA A 166 -5.02 24.94 12.54
CA ALA A 166 -4.88 26.31 13.00
C ALA A 166 -5.79 26.65 14.20
N ALA A 167 -6.83 25.86 14.46
CA ALA A 167 -7.69 26.02 15.63
C ALA A 167 -7.05 25.49 16.94
N ALA A 168 -5.89 24.85 16.89
CA ALA A 168 -5.18 24.33 18.05
C ALA A 168 -4.76 25.47 18.99
N ARG A 169 -5.03 25.33 20.28
CA ARG A 169 -4.73 26.33 21.33
C ARG A 169 -3.45 26.01 22.10
N SER A 170 -2.96 24.80 21.97
CA SER A 170 -1.77 24.28 22.63
C SER A 170 -1.02 23.30 21.72
N THR A 171 0.21 22.96 22.09
CA THR A 171 0.98 21.92 21.41
C THR A 171 0.29 20.54 21.52
N SER A 172 -0.35 20.27 22.64
CA SER A 172 -1.11 19.02 22.85
C SER A 172 -2.34 18.97 21.92
N ASP A 173 -3.06 20.08 21.75
CA ASP A 173 -4.18 20.14 20.80
C ASP A 173 -3.69 19.93 19.36
N LEU A 174 -2.55 20.53 19.01
CA LEU A 174 -1.93 20.38 17.68
C LEU A 174 -1.56 18.92 17.41
N TRP A 175 -0.93 18.28 18.38
CA TRP A 175 -0.58 16.86 18.27
C TRP A 175 -1.83 15.98 18.16
N ALA A 176 -2.81 16.18 19.03
CA ALA A 176 -4.06 15.42 19.01
C ALA A 176 -4.82 15.62 17.69
N GLY A 177 -4.87 16.85 17.17
CA GLY A 177 -5.48 17.16 15.89
C GLY A 177 -4.78 16.47 14.71
N SER A 178 -3.45 16.47 14.71
CA SER A 178 -2.66 15.80 13.68
C SER A 178 -2.87 14.28 13.73
N HIS A 179 -2.89 13.71 14.93
CA HIS A 179 -3.17 12.29 15.14
C HIS A 179 -4.59 11.91 14.68
N LEU A 180 -5.59 12.73 15.01
CA LEU A 180 -6.97 12.54 14.58
C LEU A 180 -7.08 12.55 13.05
N LEU A 181 -6.43 13.48 12.36
CA LEU A 181 -6.42 13.52 10.89
C LEU A 181 -5.76 12.29 10.29
N SER A 182 -4.65 11.83 10.86
CA SER A 182 -4.00 10.57 10.45
C SER A 182 -4.91 9.36 10.66
N ARG A 183 -5.66 9.35 11.78
CA ARG A 183 -6.63 8.29 12.06
C ARG A 183 -7.81 8.33 11.08
N LEU A 184 -8.35 9.50 10.77
CA LEU A 184 -9.39 9.67 9.75
C LEU A 184 -8.92 9.20 8.37
N ALA A 185 -7.66 9.49 8.03
CA ALA A 185 -7.06 9.01 6.80
C ALA A 185 -7.00 7.47 6.75
N TRP A 186 -6.68 6.80 7.86
CA TRP A 186 -6.76 5.35 7.95
C TRP A 186 -8.19 4.84 7.75
N GLU A 187 -9.17 5.42 8.44
CA GLU A 187 -10.56 5.01 8.31
C GLU A 187 -11.12 5.24 6.88
N ALA A 188 -10.53 6.18 6.14
CA ALA A 188 -10.82 6.36 4.72
C ALA A 188 -10.20 5.25 3.84
N MET A 189 -8.98 4.80 4.14
CA MET A 189 -8.30 3.77 3.35
C MET A 189 -8.79 2.36 3.68
N ARG A 190 -9.26 2.14 4.92
CA ARG A 190 -9.67 0.82 5.42
C ARG A 190 -10.71 0.11 4.55
N PRO A 191 -11.81 0.73 4.08
CA PRO A 191 -12.78 0.06 3.20
C PRO A 191 -12.17 -0.44 1.89
N VAL A 192 -11.20 0.29 1.32
CA VAL A 192 -10.46 -0.15 0.14
C VAL A 192 -9.59 -1.36 0.46
N CYS A 193 -8.86 -1.32 1.59
CA CYS A 193 -8.04 -2.45 2.06
C CYS A 193 -8.87 -3.70 2.37
N GLU A 194 -10.06 -3.53 2.94
CA GLU A 194 -10.99 -4.63 3.23
C GLU A 194 -11.57 -5.28 1.97
N GLN A 195 -11.83 -4.49 0.94
CA GLN A 195 -12.45 -4.97 -0.28
C GLN A 195 -11.42 -5.51 -1.30
N LEU A 196 -10.31 -4.79 -1.49
CA LEU A 196 -9.35 -5.03 -2.58
C LEU A 196 -7.96 -5.48 -2.10
N GLY A 197 -7.64 -5.29 -0.83
CA GLY A 197 -6.30 -5.49 -0.28
C GLY A 197 -5.56 -4.17 -0.07
N PRO A 198 -4.60 -4.14 0.88
CA PRO A 198 -3.83 -2.93 1.18
C PRO A 198 -2.84 -2.54 0.06
N ASP A 199 -2.51 -3.46 -0.82
CA ASP A 199 -1.73 -3.26 -2.05
C ASP A 199 -2.46 -2.41 -3.10
N ALA A 200 -3.81 -2.35 -3.02
CA ALA A 200 -4.60 -1.45 -3.87
C ALA A 200 -4.32 0.04 -3.59
N ILE A 201 -3.83 0.39 -2.39
CA ILE A 201 -3.42 1.76 -2.05
C ILE A 201 -2.00 2.02 -2.58
N LEU A 202 -1.91 2.80 -3.65
CA LEU A 202 -0.62 3.17 -4.26
C LEU A 202 0.12 4.24 -3.45
N PHE A 203 -0.62 5.16 -2.84
CA PHE A 203 -0.11 6.22 -1.99
C PHE A 203 -1.13 6.54 -0.88
N PRO A 204 -0.67 6.69 0.38
CA PRO A 204 0.67 6.44 0.88
C PRO A 204 1.02 4.95 0.91
N ARG A 205 2.29 4.62 1.13
CA ARG A 205 2.68 3.24 1.39
C ARG A 205 2.19 2.83 2.78
N LEU A 206 1.38 1.75 2.82
CA LEU A 206 0.73 1.30 4.07
C LEU A 206 1.55 0.29 4.86
N ARG A 207 2.51 -0.38 4.21
CA ARG A 207 3.32 -1.42 4.83
C ARG A 207 4.14 -0.87 5.99
N GLY A 208 3.97 -1.44 7.19
CA GLY A 208 4.66 -1.02 8.41
C GLY A 208 4.06 0.19 9.12
N VAL A 209 2.91 0.68 8.67
CA VAL A 209 2.15 1.72 9.38
C VAL A 209 1.44 1.07 10.58
N PRO A 210 1.65 1.53 11.83
CA PRO A 210 1.14 0.87 13.02
C PRO A 210 -0.39 0.67 13.05
N GLN A 211 -1.16 1.63 12.53
CA GLN A 211 -2.61 1.51 12.45
C GLN A 211 -3.05 0.38 11.51
N VAL A 212 -2.29 0.16 10.43
CA VAL A 212 -2.52 -0.95 9.49
C VAL A 212 -2.13 -2.28 10.12
N ASP A 213 -1.02 -2.32 10.84
CA ASP A 213 -0.57 -3.51 11.57
C ASP A 213 -1.59 -3.93 12.64
N LEU A 214 -2.17 -2.97 13.39
CA LEU A 214 -3.26 -3.24 14.33
C LEU A 214 -4.50 -3.82 13.63
N TRP A 215 -4.88 -3.28 12.47
CA TRP A 215 -5.97 -3.83 11.68
C TRP A 215 -5.69 -5.26 11.20
N LEU A 216 -4.47 -5.53 10.73
CA LEU A 216 -4.06 -6.88 10.32
C LEU A 216 -4.14 -7.88 11.48
N ARG A 217 -3.68 -7.48 12.68
CA ARG A 217 -3.69 -8.30 13.87
C ARG A 217 -5.11 -8.52 14.40
N ASP A 218 -5.83 -7.42 14.67
CA ASP A 218 -7.06 -7.43 15.46
C ASP A 218 -8.32 -7.75 14.65
N GLN A 219 -8.34 -7.38 13.37
CA GLN A 219 -9.51 -7.57 12.50
C GLN A 219 -9.30 -8.64 11.43
N MET A 220 -8.08 -8.75 10.90
CA MET A 220 -7.74 -9.79 9.93
C MET A 220 -7.20 -11.06 10.60
N ASN A 221 -7.09 -11.05 11.92
CA ASN A 221 -6.67 -12.18 12.77
C ASN A 221 -5.29 -12.76 12.40
N LEU A 222 -4.34 -11.91 12.01
CA LEU A 222 -2.97 -12.35 11.88
C LEU A 222 -2.37 -12.60 13.28
N PRO A 223 -1.59 -13.68 13.47
CA PRO A 223 -1.02 -14.02 14.77
C PRO A 223 -0.11 -12.93 15.35
N ASP A 224 -0.23 -12.63 16.63
CA ASP A 224 0.60 -11.68 17.38
C ASP A 224 2.11 -11.90 17.18
N ALA A 225 2.51 -13.17 17.05
CA ALA A 225 3.91 -13.55 16.87
C ALA A 225 4.56 -12.92 15.63
N LEU A 226 3.79 -12.63 14.58
CA LEU A 226 4.29 -11.96 13.38
C LEU A 226 4.70 -10.50 13.64
N PHE A 227 4.09 -9.87 14.63
CA PHE A 227 4.32 -8.46 14.97
C PHE A 227 5.36 -8.26 16.09
N ALA A 228 5.90 -9.34 16.66
CA ALA A 228 6.78 -9.28 17.82
C ALA A 228 8.02 -8.38 17.64
N GLN A 229 8.50 -8.23 16.41
CA GLN A 229 9.65 -7.39 16.07
C GLN A 229 9.26 -5.96 15.61
N CYS A 230 7.97 -5.64 15.56
CA CYS A 230 7.53 -4.30 15.17
C CYS A 230 7.85 -3.28 16.27
N ASP A 231 8.41 -2.13 15.90
CA ASP A 231 8.82 -1.08 16.83
C ASP A 231 7.69 -0.63 17.76
N TRP A 232 6.45 -0.61 17.26
CA TRP A 232 5.28 -0.23 18.06
C TRP A 232 4.92 -1.25 19.16
N GLN A 233 5.37 -2.50 19.04
CA GLN A 233 5.22 -3.51 20.10
C GLN A 233 6.23 -3.34 21.22
N GLN A 234 7.39 -2.80 20.93
CA GLN A 234 8.52 -2.75 21.85
C GLN A 234 8.57 -1.43 22.65
N GLY A 235 7.87 -0.41 22.22
CA GLY A 235 7.95 0.93 22.77
C GLY A 235 6.91 1.20 23.87
N ASN A 236 7.38 1.47 25.10
CA ASN A 236 6.53 1.87 26.23
C ASN A 236 6.57 3.37 26.53
N THR A 237 6.98 4.19 25.56
CA THR A 237 7.15 5.64 25.73
C THR A 237 6.30 6.42 24.75
N ASP A 238 6.17 7.74 24.95
CA ASP A 238 5.46 8.65 24.05
C ASP A 238 6.07 8.71 22.63
N SER A 239 7.29 8.16 22.44
CA SER A 239 7.92 8.01 21.15
C SER A 239 7.45 6.76 20.36
N ASN A 240 6.53 5.98 20.93
CA ASN A 240 5.97 4.83 20.23
C ASN A 240 5.33 5.25 18.89
N PRO A 241 5.66 4.58 17.78
CA PRO A 241 5.12 4.90 16.45
C PRO A 241 3.58 4.90 16.37
N LEU A 242 2.88 4.23 17.29
CA LEU A 242 1.42 4.29 17.38
C LEU A 242 0.88 5.70 17.62
N PHE A 243 1.67 6.55 18.27
CA PHE A 243 1.29 7.94 18.57
C PHE A 243 1.69 8.94 17.50
N SER A 244 2.33 8.49 16.41
CA SER A 244 2.70 9.36 15.32
C SER A 244 1.54 9.60 14.35
N ALA A 245 1.47 10.80 13.78
CA ALA A 245 0.57 11.13 12.68
C ALA A 245 1.18 10.62 11.35
N ALA A 246 1.13 9.30 11.14
CA ALA A 246 1.88 8.63 10.07
C ALA A 246 1.23 8.72 8.69
N LEU A 247 -0.08 8.99 8.61
CA LEU A 247 -0.82 8.96 7.35
C LEU A 247 -1.21 10.37 6.88
N PRO A 248 -1.03 10.67 5.58
CA PRO A 248 -1.47 11.93 5.00
C PRO A 248 -2.99 11.94 4.81
N ASN A 249 -3.55 13.14 4.70
CA ASN A 249 -4.99 13.35 4.49
C ASN A 249 -5.49 13.01 3.07
N ARG A 250 -4.69 12.36 2.26
CA ARG A 250 -5.04 11.96 0.88
C ARG A 250 -4.40 10.63 0.52
N PHE A 251 -5.07 9.92 -0.38
CA PHE A 251 -4.53 8.68 -0.93
C PHE A 251 -4.88 8.51 -2.42
N VAL A 252 -4.18 7.60 -3.07
CA VAL A 252 -4.48 7.13 -4.42
C VAL A 252 -4.56 5.62 -4.40
N ALA A 253 -5.60 5.07 -5.01
CA ALA A 253 -5.83 3.63 -5.08
C ALA A 253 -6.11 3.16 -6.51
N VAL A 254 -5.79 1.90 -6.80
CA VAL A 254 -6.28 1.19 -7.97
C VAL A 254 -7.57 0.47 -7.58
N VAL A 255 -8.65 0.73 -8.31
CA VAL A 255 -9.97 0.18 -8.06
C VAL A 255 -10.61 -0.36 -9.34
N PRO A 256 -11.59 -1.26 -9.29
CA PRO A 256 -12.40 -1.60 -10.45
C PRO A 256 -13.09 -0.36 -11.00
N ALA A 257 -13.02 -0.10 -12.29
CA ALA A 257 -13.51 1.15 -12.88
C ALA A 257 -15.02 1.34 -12.65
N SER A 258 -15.80 0.27 -12.79
CA SER A 258 -17.25 0.28 -12.56
C SER A 258 -17.65 0.53 -11.12
N GLN A 259 -16.78 0.26 -10.15
CA GLN A 259 -17.06 0.38 -8.71
C GLN A 259 -16.44 1.64 -8.07
N ALA A 260 -15.71 2.47 -8.82
CA ALA A 260 -14.96 3.59 -8.27
C ALA A 260 -15.84 4.56 -7.45
N ARG A 261 -17.04 4.89 -7.94
CA ARG A 261 -18.01 5.72 -7.22
C ARG A 261 -18.49 5.06 -5.93
N GLU A 262 -18.92 3.81 -6.00
CA GLU A 262 -19.43 3.07 -4.84
C GLU A 262 -18.35 2.97 -3.73
N ILE A 263 -17.11 2.70 -4.12
CA ILE A 263 -15.98 2.65 -3.19
C ILE A 263 -15.77 4.03 -2.54
N ALA A 264 -15.82 5.12 -3.31
CA ALA A 264 -15.66 6.46 -2.77
C ALA A 264 -16.77 6.83 -1.77
N GLU A 265 -18.02 6.49 -2.08
CA GLU A 265 -19.18 6.69 -1.18
C GLU A 265 -19.09 5.84 0.10
N LYS A 266 -18.59 4.61 0.00
CA LYS A 266 -18.28 3.77 1.18
C LYS A 266 -17.20 4.40 2.05
N VAL A 267 -16.15 4.94 1.44
CA VAL A 267 -15.07 5.64 2.15
C VAL A 267 -15.62 6.85 2.90
N GLU A 268 -16.42 7.71 2.25
CA GLU A 268 -17.03 8.86 2.91
C GLU A 268 -17.90 8.44 4.09
N THR A 269 -18.75 7.43 3.90
CA THR A 269 -19.60 6.90 4.96
C THR A 269 -18.79 6.36 6.13
N ALA A 270 -17.72 5.59 5.88
CA ALA A 270 -16.89 5.01 6.91
C ALA A 270 -16.20 6.09 7.77
N VAL A 271 -15.64 7.11 7.14
CA VAL A 271 -14.97 8.22 7.84
C VAL A 271 -15.95 9.00 8.72
N ARG A 272 -17.12 9.36 8.19
CA ARG A 272 -18.14 10.10 8.93
C ARG A 272 -18.72 9.28 10.08
N THR A 273 -19.01 8.01 9.86
CA THR A 273 -19.52 7.11 10.90
C THR A 273 -18.51 6.97 12.03
N TRP A 274 -17.27 6.67 11.69
CA TRP A 274 -16.20 6.54 12.71
C TRP A 274 -16.06 7.81 13.56
N LEU A 275 -16.06 9.00 12.93
CA LEU A 275 -15.92 10.26 13.65
C LEU A 275 -17.12 10.52 14.57
N LEU A 276 -18.33 10.22 14.12
CA LEU A 276 -19.55 10.32 14.94
C LEU A 276 -19.49 9.38 16.16
N ASP A 277 -19.03 8.15 15.97
CA ASP A 277 -18.88 7.18 17.05
C ASP A 277 -17.85 7.66 18.09
N GLN A 278 -16.71 8.21 17.63
CA GLN A 278 -15.73 8.83 18.53
C GLN A 278 -16.32 10.01 19.29
N GLY A 279 -17.08 10.87 18.60
CA GLY A 279 -17.76 12.00 19.22
C GLY A 279 -18.77 11.57 20.30
N GLN A 280 -19.54 10.53 20.03
CA GLN A 280 -20.50 9.95 21.00
C GLN A 280 -19.76 9.41 22.24
N GLU A 281 -18.68 8.68 22.05
CA GLU A 281 -17.90 8.13 23.15
C GLU A 281 -17.25 9.24 24.02
N VAL A 282 -16.74 10.29 23.38
CA VAL A 282 -16.20 11.46 24.11
C VAL A 282 -17.29 12.14 24.96
N VAL A 283 -18.46 12.40 24.36
CA VAL A 283 -19.59 13.00 25.11
C VAL A 283 -20.02 12.10 26.26
N ARG A 284 -20.14 10.80 26.04
CA ARG A 284 -20.49 9.82 27.06
C ARG A 284 -19.54 9.86 28.25
N ARG A 285 -18.22 9.86 27.99
CA ARG A 285 -17.19 9.94 29.04
C ARG A 285 -17.25 11.26 29.81
N LEU A 286 -17.39 12.37 29.10
CA LEU A 286 -17.47 13.69 29.74
C LEU A 286 -18.68 13.81 30.68
N LEU A 287 -19.85 13.29 30.26
CA LEU A 287 -21.04 13.27 31.11
C LEU A 287 -20.83 12.39 32.34
N ALA A 288 -20.29 11.20 32.17
CA ALA A 288 -19.99 10.30 33.28
C ALA A 288 -19.01 10.93 34.30
N GLU A 289 -17.93 11.55 33.84
CA GLU A 289 -16.98 12.27 34.70
C GLU A 289 -17.60 13.47 35.43
N ALA A 290 -18.59 14.13 34.79
CA ALA A 290 -19.35 15.21 35.42
C ALA A 290 -20.41 14.73 36.40
N GLY A 291 -20.55 13.39 36.62
CA GLY A 291 -21.56 12.81 37.48
C GLY A 291 -23.00 12.86 36.91
N LEU A 292 -23.10 13.08 35.59
CA LEU A 292 -24.38 13.09 34.88
C LEU A 292 -24.62 11.70 34.23
N ASP A 293 -25.89 11.30 34.16
CA ASP A 293 -26.24 10.08 33.46
C ASP A 293 -26.17 10.28 31.94
N PRO A 294 -25.26 9.59 31.23
CA PRO A 294 -25.11 9.75 29.78
C PRO A 294 -26.38 9.38 29.00
N GLU A 295 -27.21 8.48 29.48
CA GLU A 295 -28.40 8.01 28.77
C GLU A 295 -29.62 8.96 28.94
N SER A 296 -29.60 9.83 29.97
CA SER A 296 -30.71 10.74 30.27
C SER A 296 -30.58 12.14 29.64
N THR A 297 -29.48 12.39 28.89
CA THR A 297 -29.13 13.74 28.45
C THR A 297 -28.88 13.79 26.93
N GLU A 298 -29.88 14.22 26.16
CA GLU A 298 -29.80 14.26 24.68
C GLU A 298 -29.06 15.47 24.11
N VAL A 299 -29.12 16.62 24.78
CA VAL A 299 -28.64 17.91 24.25
C VAL A 299 -27.16 17.91 23.87
N PRO A 300 -26.23 17.38 24.70
CA PRO A 300 -24.81 17.34 24.32
C PRO A 300 -24.52 16.51 23.07
N TYR A 301 -25.26 15.42 22.87
CA TYR A 301 -25.13 14.60 21.67
C TYR A 301 -25.66 15.31 20.43
N ALA A 302 -26.75 16.04 20.54
CA ALA A 302 -27.29 16.85 19.45
C ALA A 302 -26.33 17.99 19.07
N GLN A 303 -25.72 18.64 20.05
CA GLN A 303 -24.68 19.67 19.82
C GLN A 303 -23.43 19.10 19.15
N MET A 304 -22.95 17.96 19.63
CA MET A 304 -21.81 17.26 19.02
C MET A 304 -22.09 16.90 17.56
N LYS A 305 -23.27 16.31 17.26
CA LYS A 305 -23.68 16.00 15.89
C LYS A 305 -23.72 17.25 15.00
N ALA A 306 -24.26 18.35 15.51
CA ALA A 306 -24.32 19.61 14.78
C ALA A 306 -22.90 20.18 14.48
N GLN A 307 -21.96 20.04 15.42
CA GLN A 307 -20.57 20.47 15.24
C GLN A 307 -19.82 19.61 14.21
N LEU A 308 -20.12 18.31 14.15
CA LEU A 308 -19.47 17.37 13.23
C LEU A 308 -20.14 17.31 11.86
N ALA A 309 -21.31 17.92 11.64
CA ALA A 309 -22.09 17.80 10.41
C ALA A 309 -21.34 18.23 9.13
N GLY A 310 -20.43 19.21 9.24
CA GLY A 310 -19.63 19.71 8.13
C GLY A 310 -18.18 19.15 8.07
N PHE A 311 -17.84 18.21 8.96
CA PHE A 311 -16.47 17.68 9.04
C PHE A 311 -16.48 16.14 9.14
N PRO A 312 -15.54 15.46 8.50
CA PRO A 312 -14.62 15.99 7.50
C PRO A 312 -15.28 16.18 6.12
N GLU A 313 -14.75 17.11 5.32
CA GLU A 313 -15.05 17.17 3.91
C GLU A 313 -14.27 16.05 3.20
N VAL A 314 -14.95 15.30 2.33
CA VAL A 314 -14.33 14.22 1.54
C VAL A 314 -14.47 14.58 0.07
N HIS A 315 -13.33 14.72 -0.60
CA HIS A 315 -13.25 15.03 -2.03
C HIS A 315 -12.59 13.86 -2.75
N TRP A 316 -13.17 13.44 -3.87
CA TRP A 316 -12.60 12.37 -4.67
C TRP A 316 -12.74 12.60 -6.17
N ALA A 317 -11.84 11.96 -6.91
CA ALA A 317 -11.90 11.87 -8.37
C ALA A 317 -11.41 10.51 -8.81
N ALA A 318 -11.99 9.97 -9.86
CA ALA A 318 -11.53 8.71 -10.45
C ALA A 318 -11.26 8.89 -11.93
N VAL A 319 -10.18 8.24 -12.40
CA VAL A 319 -9.76 8.26 -13.81
C VAL A 319 -9.63 6.81 -14.27
N PRO A 320 -10.40 6.34 -15.28
CA PRO A 320 -10.19 5.04 -15.88
C PRO A 320 -8.75 4.90 -16.41
N PHE A 321 -8.10 3.80 -16.06
CA PHE A 321 -6.70 3.58 -16.47
C PHE A 321 -6.54 3.47 -17.98
N SER A 322 -7.58 2.99 -18.67
CA SER A 322 -7.64 2.93 -20.15
C SER A 322 -7.48 4.29 -20.83
N LEU A 323 -7.78 5.41 -20.15
CA LEU A 323 -7.57 6.76 -20.67
C LEU A 323 -6.11 7.21 -20.63
N ILE A 324 -5.28 6.57 -19.83
CA ILE A 324 -3.85 6.87 -19.67
C ILE A 324 -3.04 6.11 -20.73
N VAL A 325 -3.60 5.03 -21.27
CA VAL A 325 -2.94 4.23 -22.30
C VAL A 325 -3.05 4.96 -23.63
N PRO A 326 -1.93 5.30 -24.29
CA PRO A 326 -1.97 5.89 -25.63
C PRO A 326 -2.71 4.97 -26.58
N ARG A 327 -3.84 5.39 -27.09
CA ARG A 327 -4.52 4.70 -28.20
C ARG A 327 -3.73 5.02 -29.47
N ASN A 328 -2.83 4.12 -29.85
CA ASN A 328 -2.01 4.35 -31.02
C ASN A 328 -2.26 3.32 -32.08
N THR A 329 -2.78 3.80 -33.22
CA THR A 329 -2.66 3.13 -34.48
C THR A 329 -1.46 3.62 -35.31
N ASP A 330 -0.92 4.84 -35.04
CA ASP A 330 0.05 5.48 -35.93
C ASP A 330 1.21 6.22 -35.25
N ARG A 331 1.65 5.80 -34.08
CA ARG A 331 2.80 6.38 -33.36
C ARG A 331 2.67 7.85 -32.90
N GLN A 332 1.52 8.47 -33.01
CA GLN A 332 1.25 9.79 -32.45
C GLN A 332 0.41 9.63 -31.18
N THR A 333 0.92 10.12 -30.05
CA THR A 333 0.26 10.15 -28.75
C THR A 333 -0.69 11.34 -28.67
N ASP A 334 -1.79 11.31 -29.39
CA ASP A 334 -2.86 12.27 -29.18
C ASP A 334 -3.81 11.73 -28.11
N LEU A 335 -3.70 12.32 -26.93
CA LEU A 335 -4.76 12.23 -25.91
C LEU A 335 -5.98 12.95 -26.48
N ASP A 336 -7.02 12.21 -26.81
CA ASP A 336 -8.31 12.82 -27.17
C ASP A 336 -8.95 13.42 -25.90
N THR A 337 -8.62 14.69 -25.65
CA THR A 337 -9.10 15.43 -24.46
C THR A 337 -10.61 15.62 -24.45
N LEU A 338 -11.28 15.53 -25.60
CA LEU A 338 -12.75 15.61 -25.67
C LEU A 338 -13.38 14.30 -25.21
N GLN A 339 -12.85 13.15 -25.61
CA GLN A 339 -13.27 11.84 -25.09
C GLN A 339 -12.90 11.71 -23.60
N LEU A 340 -11.74 12.23 -23.19
CA LEU A 340 -11.34 12.28 -21.80
C LEU A 340 -12.37 13.02 -20.95
N SER A 341 -12.76 14.23 -21.35
CA SER A 341 -13.77 15.01 -20.62
C SER A 341 -15.12 14.29 -20.52
N THR A 342 -15.58 13.70 -21.62
CA THR A 342 -16.84 12.95 -21.65
C THR A 342 -16.81 11.70 -20.80
N ALA A 343 -15.71 10.95 -20.85
CA ALA A 343 -15.51 9.73 -20.07
C ALA A 343 -15.32 10.03 -18.58
N MET A 344 -14.77 11.19 -18.23
CA MET A 344 -14.53 11.62 -16.85
C MET A 344 -15.78 12.18 -16.16
N ALA A 345 -16.77 12.67 -16.92
CA ALA A 345 -17.98 13.28 -16.35
C ALA A 345 -18.70 12.41 -15.30
N PRO A 346 -18.81 11.06 -15.44
CA PRO A 346 -19.42 10.21 -14.41
C PRO A 346 -18.62 10.08 -13.11
N PHE A 347 -17.31 10.41 -13.15
CA PHE A 347 -16.40 10.24 -12.02
C PHE A 347 -16.20 11.54 -11.24
N PHE A 348 -16.47 12.68 -11.83
CA PHE A 348 -16.58 13.93 -11.10
C PHE A 348 -17.97 13.98 -10.48
N GLY A 349 -18.03 14.05 -9.16
CA GLY A 349 -19.29 14.37 -8.48
C GLY A 349 -19.79 15.67 -9.08
N VAL A 350 -20.88 15.60 -9.80
CA VAL A 350 -21.57 16.80 -10.28
C VAL A 350 -22.24 17.39 -9.06
N GLU A 351 -21.98 18.68 -8.81
CA GLU A 351 -22.74 19.50 -7.87
C GLU A 351 -24.25 19.40 -8.14
#